data_5159877044896cbac7a2fc5389be1e56
#
_entry.id   5159877044896cbac7a2fc5389be1e56
#
_cell.length_a   1.000
_cell.length_b   1.000
_cell.length_c   1.000
_cell.angle_alpha   90.00
_cell.angle_beta   90.00
_cell.angle_gamma   90.00
#
_symmetry.space_group_name_H-M   'P 1'
#
loop_
_entity.id
_entity.type
_entity.pdbx_description
1 polymer ?
#
loop_
_entity_poly.entity_id
_entity_poly.type
_entity_poly.pdbx_seq_one_letter_code
_entity_poly.pdbx_strand_id
1 'polypeptide(L)'
;MKNRRSNISDSVRKELEFDKVLDLLVTFSKSAANKERIRLLSILHSPKVLNHHLDCLQEYQSIQSDTNFPRFEYVDMKEVIKYLKIENAVLTEDQFFDIYHAAIWVNALIHFINNNEYEIPTIQHLIGDLKKSLTIKKRIEKVFTPRRFIRSNASEMLFGIREDINKKRAQADKNFQETMSHYVHLGFLADIRESFADGVSLLAVSSEYKRKVKGQVRGQSKTKSITFIEPEKCISLNRELAHLHEE
;
A
#
# COMPACT_ATOMS: atom_id res chain seq x y z
N MET A 1 37.18 30.91 24.42
CA MET A 1 35.93 31.52 24.99
C MET A 1 35.27 30.45 25.81
N LYS A 2 35.15 30.64 27.13
CA LYS A 2 34.55 29.68 28.07
C LYS A 2 33.06 29.56 27.76
N ASN A 3 32.61 28.33 27.41
CA ASN A 3 31.18 27.99 27.33
C ASN A 3 30.49 28.36 28.67
N ARG A 4 29.72 29.45 28.69
CA ARG A 4 28.75 29.69 29.78
C ARG A 4 27.68 28.62 29.65
N ARG A 5 27.86 27.49 30.36
CA ARG A 5 26.76 26.53 30.57
C ARG A 5 25.64 27.33 31.29
N SER A 6 24.40 27.15 30.86
CA SER A 6 23.26 27.76 31.55
C SER A 6 23.22 27.21 32.96
N ASN A 7 23.09 28.09 33.91
CA ASN A 7 22.93 27.77 35.33
C ASN A 7 21.49 27.36 35.68
N ILE A 8 20.69 26.89 34.72
CA ILE A 8 19.37 26.36 35.04
C ILE A 8 19.55 24.94 35.46
N SER A 9 19.40 24.69 36.74
CA SER A 9 19.50 23.39 37.35
C SER A 9 18.25 22.54 37.03
N ASP A 10 18.36 21.24 37.12
CA ASP A 10 17.21 20.33 36.99
C ASP A 10 16.09 20.61 38.02
N SER A 11 16.43 21.22 39.17
CA SER A 11 15.44 21.66 40.15
C SER A 11 14.58 22.80 39.62
N VAL A 12 15.16 23.82 38.99
CA VAL A 12 14.41 24.93 38.37
C VAL A 12 13.52 24.43 37.23
N ARG A 13 13.99 23.48 36.42
CA ARG A 13 13.19 22.86 35.36
C ARG A 13 11.96 22.17 35.93
N LYS A 14 12.09 21.45 37.05
CA LYS A 14 11.00 20.78 37.76
C LYS A 14 10.05 21.75 38.40
N GLU A 15 10.56 22.81 39.06
CA GLU A 15 9.73 23.87 39.66
C GLU A 15 8.88 24.62 38.63
N LEU A 16 9.43 24.83 37.44
CA LEU A 16 8.72 25.46 36.32
C LEU A 16 7.77 24.49 35.58
N GLU A 17 7.71 23.23 36.00
CA GLU A 17 6.89 22.20 35.38
C GLU A 17 7.15 22.07 33.85
N PHE A 18 8.38 22.38 33.39
CA PHE A 18 8.72 22.42 31.97
C PHE A 18 8.48 21.07 31.27
N ASP A 19 8.68 19.97 31.97
CA ASP A 19 8.45 18.62 31.41
C ASP A 19 6.97 18.39 31.09
N LYS A 20 6.02 18.98 31.85
CA LYS A 20 4.58 18.93 31.51
C LYS A 20 4.27 19.66 30.21
N VAL A 21 4.96 20.78 29.96
CA VAL A 21 4.82 21.51 28.68
C VAL A 21 5.34 20.67 27.53
N LEU A 22 6.49 19.96 27.71
CA LEU A 22 7.01 19.07 26.68
C LEU A 22 6.08 17.88 26.43
N ASP A 23 5.53 17.28 27.47
CA ASP A 23 4.56 16.19 27.35
C ASP A 23 3.29 16.65 26.59
N LEU A 24 2.82 17.86 26.84
CA LEU A 24 1.72 18.44 26.09
C LEU A 24 2.09 18.61 24.60
N LEU A 25 3.28 19.16 24.30
CA LEU A 25 3.78 19.30 22.93
C LEU A 25 3.91 17.95 22.21
N VAL A 26 4.33 16.89 22.93
CA VAL A 26 4.41 15.53 22.39
C VAL A 26 3.06 15.02 21.90
N THR A 27 1.93 15.41 22.55
CA THR A 27 0.59 14.99 22.11
C THR A 27 0.22 15.51 20.72
N PHE A 28 0.73 16.65 20.32
CA PHE A 28 0.49 17.25 19.00
C PHE A 28 1.37 16.65 17.91
N SER A 29 2.43 15.92 18.27
CA SER A 29 3.32 15.31 17.28
C SER A 29 2.83 13.92 16.86
N LYS A 30 2.73 13.68 15.56
CA LYS A 30 2.40 12.36 14.98
C LYS A 30 3.63 11.47 14.81
N SER A 31 4.83 12.07 14.72
CA SER A 31 6.09 11.37 14.47
C SER A 31 6.77 10.91 15.75
N ALA A 32 7.13 9.62 15.83
CA ALA A 32 7.91 9.08 16.95
C ALA A 32 9.25 9.81 17.10
N ALA A 33 9.95 10.09 15.99
CA ALA A 33 11.21 10.82 15.98
C ALA A 33 11.06 12.26 16.48
N ASN A 34 9.95 12.94 16.12
CA ASN A 34 9.70 14.30 16.61
C ASN A 34 9.29 14.28 18.09
N LYS A 35 8.52 13.29 18.54
CA LYS A 35 8.21 13.14 19.97
C LYS A 35 9.48 13.02 20.81
N GLU A 36 10.46 12.24 20.33
CA GLU A 36 11.76 12.12 20.99
C GLU A 36 12.53 13.45 20.97
N ARG A 37 12.57 14.15 19.83
CA ARG A 37 13.19 15.47 19.73
C ARG A 37 12.55 16.50 20.66
N ILE A 38 11.22 16.51 20.80
CA ILE A 38 10.52 17.41 21.73
C ILE A 38 10.93 17.12 23.16
N ARG A 39 11.00 15.85 23.58
CA ARG A 39 11.45 15.48 24.93
C ARG A 39 12.88 15.88 25.22
N LEU A 40 13.72 15.93 24.18
CA LEU A 40 15.13 16.33 24.28
C LEU A 40 15.35 17.86 24.14
N LEU A 41 14.27 18.65 24.02
CA LEU A 41 14.42 20.11 23.94
C LEU A 41 15.09 20.66 25.19
N SER A 42 16.09 21.46 24.94
CA SER A 42 16.90 22.14 25.96
C SER A 42 17.00 23.63 25.65
N ILE A 43 17.52 24.36 26.61
CA ILE A 43 17.68 25.81 26.49
C ILE A 43 18.72 26.13 25.39
N LEU A 44 18.32 27.01 24.48
CA LEU A 44 19.20 27.50 23.43
C LEU A 44 20.01 28.70 23.98
N HIS A 45 21.35 28.57 23.98
CA HIS A 45 22.27 29.58 24.50
C HIS A 45 22.70 30.63 23.47
N SER A 46 22.44 30.39 22.20
CA SER A 46 22.80 31.28 21.11
C SER A 46 21.57 32.10 20.68
N PRO A 47 21.56 33.41 20.85
CA PRO A 47 20.46 34.24 20.34
C PRO A 47 20.23 34.09 18.85
N LYS A 48 21.31 33.87 18.07
CA LYS A 48 21.21 33.64 16.62
C LYS A 48 20.43 32.35 16.29
N VAL A 49 20.70 31.27 17.03
CA VAL A 49 20.00 30.01 16.84
C VAL A 49 18.56 30.10 17.27
N LEU A 50 18.31 30.76 18.41
CA LEU A 50 16.94 30.98 18.90
C LEU A 50 16.13 31.81 17.91
N ASN A 51 16.66 32.94 17.44
CA ASN A 51 15.94 33.78 16.47
C ASN A 51 15.66 33.03 15.18
N HIS A 52 16.61 32.25 14.66
CA HIS A 52 16.37 31.42 13.49
C HIS A 52 15.20 30.43 13.68
N HIS A 53 15.07 29.79 14.85
CA HIS A 53 13.91 28.92 15.13
C HIS A 53 12.62 29.69 15.24
N LEU A 54 12.65 30.92 15.85
CA LEU A 54 11.47 31.78 15.96
C LEU A 54 11.03 32.30 14.58
N ASP A 55 11.97 32.67 13.72
CA ASP A 55 11.71 33.09 12.35
C ASP A 55 11.05 31.98 11.56
N CYS A 56 11.60 30.74 11.63
CA CYS A 56 10.98 29.56 11.01
C CYS A 56 9.54 29.33 11.51
N LEU A 57 9.29 29.50 12.80
CA LEU A 57 7.97 29.32 13.39
C LEU A 57 7.00 30.37 12.90
N GLN A 58 7.42 31.62 12.87
CA GLN A 58 6.61 32.74 12.40
C GLN A 58 6.27 32.60 10.91
N GLU A 59 7.26 32.26 10.08
CA GLU A 59 7.06 31.98 8.67
C GLU A 59 6.09 30.80 8.45
N TYR A 60 6.22 29.73 9.24
CA TYR A 60 5.30 28.59 9.17
C TYR A 60 3.88 28.99 9.56
N GLN A 61 3.70 29.83 10.61
CA GLN A 61 2.40 30.32 11.03
C GLN A 61 1.70 31.14 9.93
N SER A 62 2.46 31.87 9.11
CA SER A 62 1.89 32.65 8.00
C SER A 62 1.35 31.79 6.86
N ILE A 63 1.94 30.62 6.63
CA ILE A 63 1.58 29.74 5.49
C ILE A 63 0.66 28.57 5.86
N GLN A 64 0.61 28.18 7.15
CA GLN A 64 -0.13 26.97 7.55
C GLN A 64 -1.63 27.03 7.27
N SER A 65 -2.20 28.24 7.21
CA SER A 65 -3.63 28.49 6.96
C SER A 65 -3.99 28.59 5.48
N ASP A 66 -2.99 28.61 4.59
CA ASP A 66 -3.22 28.65 3.15
C ASP A 66 -3.86 27.35 2.69
N THR A 67 -4.91 27.45 1.87
CA THR A 67 -5.61 26.30 1.32
C THR A 67 -4.75 25.48 0.37
N ASN A 68 -3.75 26.09 -0.24
CA ASN A 68 -2.80 25.44 -1.15
C ASN A 68 -1.61 24.81 -0.40
N PHE A 69 -1.46 25.09 0.92
CA PHE A 69 -0.41 24.46 1.70
C PHE A 69 -0.63 22.95 1.76
N PRO A 70 0.33 22.11 1.34
CA PRO A 70 0.13 20.68 1.24
C PRO A 70 -0.06 20.07 2.63
N ARG A 71 -1.26 19.55 2.88
CA ARG A 71 -1.59 18.77 4.08
C ARG A 71 -1.24 17.33 3.84
N PHE A 72 -0.48 16.73 4.75
CA PHE A 72 -0.09 15.34 4.60
C PHE A 72 -0.12 14.60 5.94
N GLU A 73 -0.25 13.29 5.86
CA GLU A 73 -0.01 12.42 7.00
C GLU A 73 1.47 12.08 7.07
N TYR A 74 2.05 12.27 8.26
CA TYR A 74 3.45 11.93 8.47
C TYR A 74 3.64 10.42 8.36
N VAL A 75 4.54 10.02 7.48
CA VAL A 75 5.03 8.65 7.36
C VAL A 75 6.46 8.59 7.89
N ASP A 76 6.72 7.69 8.84
CA ASP A 76 8.07 7.49 9.35
C ASP A 76 8.90 6.67 8.37
N MET A 77 9.77 7.36 7.62
CA MET A 77 10.63 6.76 6.61
C MET A 77 11.91 6.12 7.18
N LYS A 78 12.14 6.18 8.50
CA LYS A 78 13.41 5.76 9.11
C LYS A 78 13.74 4.30 8.83
N GLU A 79 12.79 3.41 9.01
CA GLU A 79 12.99 1.98 8.75
C GLU A 79 13.08 1.70 7.24
N VAL A 80 12.24 2.31 6.43
CA VAL A 80 12.28 2.14 4.96
C VAL A 80 13.64 2.58 4.39
N ILE A 81 14.19 3.71 4.88
CA ILE A 81 15.51 4.20 4.47
C ILE A 81 16.63 3.23 4.87
N LYS A 82 16.51 2.55 6.02
CA LYS A 82 17.47 1.51 6.41
C LYS A 82 17.42 0.32 5.45
N TYR A 83 16.23 -0.17 5.11
CA TYR A 83 16.05 -1.25 4.15
C TYR A 83 16.60 -0.90 2.76
N LEU A 84 16.38 0.32 2.28
CA LEU A 84 16.90 0.80 0.99
C LEU A 84 18.43 0.81 0.89
N LYS A 85 19.14 0.76 2.03
CA LYS A 85 20.60 0.67 2.07
C LYS A 85 21.17 -0.75 1.98
N ILE A 86 20.29 -1.75 2.09
CA ILE A 86 20.67 -3.16 2.05
C ILE A 86 20.57 -3.64 0.60
N GLU A 87 21.64 -4.17 0.06
CA GLU A 87 21.68 -4.73 -1.28
C GLU A 87 20.72 -5.93 -1.37
N ASN A 88 19.91 -5.99 -2.45
CA ASN A 88 18.88 -7.01 -2.69
C ASN A 88 17.74 -7.05 -1.63
N ALA A 89 17.58 -6.02 -0.82
CA ALA A 89 16.41 -5.92 0.06
C ALA A 89 15.12 -5.79 -0.77
N VAL A 90 14.10 -6.54 -0.36
CA VAL A 90 12.77 -6.48 -0.97
C VAL A 90 11.85 -5.66 -0.07
N LEU A 91 11.27 -4.61 -0.62
CA LEU A 91 10.28 -3.79 0.08
C LEU A 91 8.89 -4.43 0.00
N THR A 92 8.11 -4.26 1.05
CA THR A 92 6.68 -4.60 1.05
C THR A 92 5.90 -3.58 0.23
N GLU A 93 4.66 -3.93 -0.15
CA GLU A 93 3.76 -3.02 -0.84
C GLU A 93 3.54 -1.73 -0.04
N ASP A 94 3.28 -1.82 1.26
CA ASP A 94 3.09 -0.66 2.14
C ASP A 94 4.32 0.26 2.14
N GLN A 95 5.53 -0.31 2.20
CA GLN A 95 6.76 0.47 2.13
C GLN A 95 6.92 1.21 0.79
N PHE A 96 6.49 0.62 -0.33
CA PHE A 96 6.45 1.32 -1.61
C PHE A 96 5.48 2.51 -1.59
N PHE A 97 4.31 2.33 -0.97
CA PHE A 97 3.34 3.43 -0.85
C PHE A 97 3.78 4.51 0.12
N ASP A 98 4.49 4.17 1.18
CA ASP A 98 5.12 5.14 2.08
C ASP A 98 6.12 6.03 1.31
N ILE A 99 6.98 5.43 0.49
CA ILE A 99 7.89 6.17 -0.40
C ILE A 99 7.12 7.04 -1.40
N TYR A 100 6.05 6.50 -1.99
CA TYR A 100 5.21 7.21 -2.95
C TYR A 100 4.56 8.45 -2.34
N HIS A 101 3.94 8.31 -1.17
CA HIS A 101 3.30 9.42 -0.46
C HIS A 101 4.31 10.46 -0.01
N ALA A 102 5.46 10.03 0.52
CA ALA A 102 6.56 10.94 0.88
C ALA A 102 7.06 11.73 -0.34
N ALA A 103 7.25 11.07 -1.49
CA ALA A 103 7.70 11.74 -2.71
C ALA A 103 6.67 12.75 -3.25
N ILE A 104 5.38 12.41 -3.22
CA ILE A 104 4.30 13.32 -3.63
C ILE A 104 4.29 14.56 -2.72
N TRP A 105 4.33 14.33 -1.41
CA TRP A 105 4.27 15.42 -0.45
C TRP A 105 5.48 16.35 -0.56
N VAL A 106 6.71 15.81 -0.63
CA VAL A 106 7.92 16.62 -0.81
C VAL A 106 7.85 17.45 -2.08
N ASN A 107 7.40 16.84 -3.19
CA ASN A 107 7.23 17.58 -4.45
C ASN A 107 6.16 18.68 -4.35
N ALA A 108 5.06 18.43 -3.65
CA ALA A 108 4.01 19.43 -3.42
C ALA A 108 4.52 20.56 -2.52
N LEU A 109 5.27 20.25 -1.46
CA LEU A 109 5.89 21.24 -0.59
C LEU A 109 6.87 22.14 -1.34
N ILE A 110 7.78 21.55 -2.12
CA ILE A 110 8.73 22.30 -2.95
C ILE A 110 7.98 23.18 -3.97
N HIS A 111 6.88 22.66 -4.53
CA HIS A 111 6.08 23.44 -5.46
C HIS A 111 5.42 24.64 -4.77
N PHE A 112 4.81 24.43 -3.62
CA PHE A 112 4.19 25.48 -2.81
C PHE A 112 5.22 26.55 -2.44
N ILE A 113 6.33 26.17 -1.81
CA ILE A 113 7.37 27.09 -1.34
C ILE A 113 7.95 27.94 -2.48
N ASN A 114 8.08 27.37 -3.68
CA ASN A 114 8.67 28.09 -4.83
C ASN A 114 7.66 28.97 -5.60
N ASN A 115 6.36 28.81 -5.36
CA ASN A 115 5.32 29.51 -6.13
C ASN A 115 4.31 30.28 -5.26
N ASN A 116 4.60 30.46 -3.95
CA ASN A 116 3.77 31.28 -3.09
C ASN A 116 4.27 32.73 -3.06
N GLU A 117 3.40 33.63 -2.56
CA GLU A 117 3.67 35.04 -2.44
C GLU A 117 4.15 35.45 -1.02
N TYR A 118 4.36 34.46 -0.13
CA TYR A 118 4.77 34.71 1.24
C TYR A 118 6.27 35.00 1.34
N GLU A 119 6.64 35.94 2.22
CA GLU A 119 8.03 36.18 2.59
C GLU A 119 8.47 35.13 3.63
N ILE A 120 9.07 34.04 3.19
CA ILE A 120 9.49 32.90 4.00
C ILE A 120 10.95 32.48 3.72
N PRO A 121 11.91 33.41 3.82
CA PRO A 121 13.30 33.18 3.44
C PRO A 121 13.97 32.09 4.28
N THR A 122 13.61 31.96 5.57
CA THR A 122 14.18 30.96 6.47
C THR A 122 13.75 29.56 6.08
N ILE A 123 12.46 29.38 5.78
CA ILE A 123 11.92 28.09 5.29
C ILE A 123 12.47 27.78 3.89
N GLN A 124 12.54 28.78 3.00
CA GLN A 124 13.15 28.59 1.68
C GLN A 124 14.59 28.13 1.78
N HIS A 125 15.38 28.70 2.69
CA HIS A 125 16.75 28.26 2.93
C HIS A 125 16.82 26.84 3.49
N LEU A 126 15.92 26.48 4.41
CA LEU A 126 15.86 25.16 5.03
C LEU A 126 15.61 24.04 4.00
N ILE A 127 14.79 24.32 2.97
CA ILE A 127 14.43 23.33 1.95
C ILE A 127 15.18 23.52 0.62
N GLY A 128 16.05 24.54 0.53
CA GLY A 128 16.71 24.96 -0.73
C GLY A 128 17.48 23.84 -1.44
N ASP A 129 18.03 22.88 -0.69
CA ASP A 129 18.74 21.74 -1.24
C ASP A 129 17.83 20.59 -1.72
N LEU A 130 16.53 20.67 -1.42
CA LEU A 130 15.57 19.66 -1.85
C LEU A 130 15.24 19.81 -3.34
N LYS A 131 15.42 18.73 -4.10
CA LYS A 131 15.10 18.72 -5.53
C LYS A 131 13.81 17.94 -5.79
N LYS A 132 12.94 18.49 -6.63
CA LYS A 132 11.76 17.75 -7.12
C LYS A 132 12.21 16.46 -7.80
N SER A 133 11.63 15.34 -7.40
CA SER A 133 11.85 14.05 -8.05
C SER A 133 10.54 13.47 -8.52
N LEU A 134 10.26 13.59 -9.81
CA LEU A 134 9.12 12.94 -10.44
C LEU A 134 9.40 11.47 -10.78
N THR A 135 10.67 11.06 -10.73
CA THR A 135 11.11 9.71 -11.13
C THR A 135 10.52 8.65 -10.20
N ILE A 136 10.56 8.87 -8.88
CA ILE A 136 10.00 7.94 -7.89
C ILE A 136 8.50 7.75 -8.14
N LYS A 137 7.76 8.86 -8.22
CA LYS A 137 6.33 8.83 -8.51
C LYS A 137 6.03 8.05 -9.78
N LYS A 138 6.67 8.40 -10.91
CA LYS A 138 6.44 7.75 -12.21
C LYS A 138 6.77 6.25 -12.20
N ARG A 139 7.85 5.84 -11.52
CA ARG A 139 8.24 4.43 -11.43
C ARG A 139 7.22 3.62 -10.63
N ILE A 140 6.74 4.14 -9.51
CA ILE A 140 5.73 3.47 -8.69
C ILE A 140 4.38 3.41 -9.44
N GLU A 141 3.94 4.51 -10.07
CA GLU A 141 2.71 4.55 -10.87
C GLU A 141 2.75 3.65 -12.11
N LYS A 142 3.93 3.30 -12.61
CA LYS A 142 4.09 2.31 -13.69
C LYS A 142 3.73 0.90 -13.21
N VAL A 143 4.00 0.58 -11.94
CA VAL A 143 3.78 -0.74 -11.35
C VAL A 143 2.40 -0.83 -10.70
N PHE A 144 2.00 0.20 -9.96
CA PHE A 144 0.78 0.19 -9.17
C PHE A 144 -0.32 1.11 -9.73
N THR A 145 -1.55 0.71 -9.50
CA THR A 145 -2.73 1.57 -9.70
C THR A 145 -2.93 2.49 -8.49
N PRO A 146 -3.75 3.59 -8.60
CA PRO A 146 -4.11 4.42 -7.44
C PRO A 146 -4.81 3.65 -6.31
N ARG A 147 -5.41 2.48 -6.62
CA ARG A 147 -6.05 1.58 -5.65
C ARG A 147 -5.09 0.54 -5.06
N ARG A 148 -3.79 0.71 -5.23
CA ARG A 148 -2.71 -0.17 -4.76
C ARG A 148 -2.64 -1.55 -5.43
N PHE A 149 -3.36 -1.81 -6.50
CA PHE A 149 -3.23 -3.06 -7.26
C PHE A 149 -2.06 -3.00 -8.24
N ILE A 150 -1.36 -4.13 -8.42
CA ILE A 150 -0.32 -4.26 -9.44
C ILE A 150 -0.99 -4.24 -10.82
N ARG A 151 -0.50 -3.35 -11.69
CA ARG A 151 -0.99 -3.21 -13.06
C ARG A 151 -0.70 -4.48 -13.85
N SER A 152 -1.62 -4.86 -14.75
CA SER A 152 -1.41 -6.03 -15.61
C SER A 152 -0.18 -5.89 -16.52
N ASN A 153 0.20 -4.68 -16.86
CA ASN A 153 1.36 -4.35 -17.68
C ASN A 153 2.57 -3.88 -16.86
N ALA A 154 2.65 -4.24 -15.57
CA ALA A 154 3.78 -3.87 -14.72
C ALA A 154 5.10 -4.50 -15.20
N SER A 155 5.04 -5.70 -15.80
CA SER A 155 6.12 -6.33 -16.56
C SER A 155 5.55 -7.09 -17.75
N GLU A 156 6.38 -7.37 -18.76
CA GLU A 156 6.00 -8.14 -19.94
C GLU A 156 5.61 -9.58 -19.55
N MET A 157 6.35 -10.17 -18.61
CA MET A 157 6.07 -11.52 -18.11
C MET A 157 4.69 -11.58 -17.43
N LEU A 158 4.41 -10.67 -16.48
CA LEU A 158 3.10 -10.61 -15.82
C LEU A 158 1.95 -10.37 -16.79
N PHE A 159 2.18 -9.54 -17.81
CA PHE A 159 1.20 -9.30 -18.85
C PHE A 159 0.89 -10.58 -19.62
N GLY A 160 1.93 -11.32 -20.05
CA GLY A 160 1.78 -12.61 -20.74
C GLY A 160 1.02 -13.63 -19.91
N ILE A 161 1.42 -13.83 -18.64
CA ILE A 161 0.75 -14.76 -17.71
C ILE A 161 -0.73 -14.41 -17.57
N ARG A 162 -1.07 -13.13 -17.35
CA ARG A 162 -2.47 -12.71 -17.19
C ARG A 162 -3.30 -12.85 -18.46
N GLU A 163 -2.70 -12.62 -19.62
CA GLU A 163 -3.34 -12.90 -20.92
C GLU A 163 -3.63 -14.41 -21.08
N ASP A 164 -2.69 -15.27 -20.73
CA ASP A 164 -2.86 -16.72 -20.81
C ASP A 164 -3.91 -17.22 -19.80
N ILE A 165 -3.93 -16.68 -18.57
CA ILE A 165 -5.00 -16.95 -17.61
C ILE A 165 -6.37 -16.59 -18.19
N ASN A 166 -6.52 -15.39 -18.78
CA ASN A 166 -7.78 -14.96 -19.36
C ASN A 166 -8.23 -15.86 -20.52
N LYS A 167 -7.33 -16.20 -21.42
CA LYS A 167 -7.62 -17.10 -22.55
C LYS A 167 -8.03 -18.49 -22.09
N LYS A 168 -7.27 -19.09 -21.17
CA LYS A 168 -7.57 -20.43 -20.65
C LYS A 168 -8.85 -20.47 -19.83
N ARG A 169 -9.13 -19.41 -19.05
CA ARG A 169 -10.40 -19.28 -18.32
C ARG A 169 -11.60 -19.24 -19.27
N ALA A 170 -11.53 -18.38 -20.29
CA ALA A 170 -12.59 -18.30 -21.29
C ALA A 170 -12.81 -19.64 -22.02
N GLN A 171 -11.75 -20.40 -22.30
CA GLN A 171 -11.86 -21.71 -22.92
C GLN A 171 -12.45 -22.76 -21.95
N ALA A 172 -12.06 -22.74 -20.67
CA ALA A 172 -12.62 -23.61 -19.64
C ALA A 172 -14.12 -23.34 -19.43
N ASP A 173 -14.51 -22.08 -19.35
CA ASP A 173 -15.90 -21.66 -19.22
C ASP A 173 -16.73 -22.12 -20.43
N LYS A 174 -16.22 -21.94 -21.65
CA LYS A 174 -16.90 -22.43 -22.87
C LYS A 174 -17.10 -23.93 -22.83
N ASN A 175 -16.02 -24.71 -22.54
CA ASN A 175 -16.09 -26.17 -22.47
C ASN A 175 -17.06 -26.64 -21.39
N PHE A 176 -17.09 -25.91 -20.25
CA PHE A 176 -18.02 -26.21 -19.16
C PHE A 176 -19.48 -26.00 -19.59
N GLN A 177 -19.80 -24.85 -20.20
CA GLN A 177 -21.15 -24.53 -20.66
C GLN A 177 -21.65 -25.50 -21.75
N GLU A 178 -20.79 -25.87 -22.70
CA GLU A 178 -21.13 -26.87 -23.73
C GLU A 178 -21.43 -28.23 -23.09
N THR A 179 -20.59 -28.63 -22.12
CA THR A 179 -20.74 -29.93 -21.43
C THR A 179 -21.99 -29.91 -20.54
N MET A 180 -22.24 -28.82 -19.82
CA MET A 180 -23.44 -28.65 -19.00
C MET A 180 -24.71 -28.72 -19.86
N SER A 181 -24.75 -27.99 -20.99
CA SER A 181 -25.89 -28.02 -21.91
C SER A 181 -26.17 -29.41 -22.42
N HIS A 182 -25.14 -30.18 -22.77
CA HIS A 182 -25.28 -31.58 -23.20
C HIS A 182 -25.95 -32.45 -22.14
N TYR A 183 -25.48 -32.39 -20.88
CA TYR A 183 -26.04 -33.20 -19.80
C TYR A 183 -27.39 -32.73 -19.28
N VAL A 184 -27.73 -31.43 -19.46
CA VAL A 184 -29.08 -30.90 -19.24
C VAL A 184 -30.09 -31.58 -20.21
N HIS A 185 -29.73 -31.65 -21.49
CA HIS A 185 -30.61 -32.33 -22.49
C HIS A 185 -30.80 -33.81 -22.22
N LEU A 186 -29.80 -34.46 -21.60
CA LEU A 186 -29.93 -35.87 -21.21
C LEU A 186 -30.65 -36.12 -19.89
N GLY A 187 -31.00 -35.02 -19.14
CA GLY A 187 -31.66 -35.11 -17.85
C GLY A 187 -30.79 -35.70 -16.74
N PHE A 188 -29.46 -35.58 -16.84
CA PHE A 188 -28.54 -36.17 -15.86
C PHE A 188 -28.20 -35.20 -14.71
N LEU A 189 -28.45 -33.91 -14.86
CA LEU A 189 -28.19 -32.91 -13.84
C LEU A 189 -29.34 -32.82 -12.82
N ALA A 190 -28.98 -32.45 -11.60
CA ALA A 190 -29.92 -32.08 -10.56
C ALA A 190 -30.57 -30.72 -10.85
N ASP A 191 -31.55 -30.31 -10.03
CA ASP A 191 -32.18 -28.98 -10.14
C ASP A 191 -31.16 -27.84 -10.06
N ILE A 192 -30.19 -27.97 -9.16
CA ILE A 192 -28.99 -27.12 -9.12
C ILE A 192 -27.99 -27.72 -10.15
N ARG A 193 -27.88 -27.10 -11.32
CA ARG A 193 -27.13 -27.63 -12.46
C ARG A 193 -25.62 -27.59 -12.28
N GLU A 194 -25.13 -26.59 -11.51
CA GLU A 194 -23.71 -26.34 -11.31
C GLU A 194 -23.39 -25.96 -9.86
N SER A 195 -22.13 -26.11 -9.49
CA SER A 195 -21.56 -25.67 -8.23
C SER A 195 -20.14 -25.16 -8.49
N PHE A 196 -19.59 -24.44 -7.52
CA PHE A 196 -18.21 -23.94 -7.59
C PHE A 196 -17.47 -24.35 -6.33
N ALA A 197 -16.33 -25.02 -6.49
CA ALA A 197 -15.46 -25.39 -5.39
C ALA A 197 -13.99 -25.43 -5.84
N ASP A 198 -13.09 -25.06 -4.94
CA ASP A 198 -11.62 -25.05 -5.18
C ASP A 198 -11.20 -24.32 -6.47
N GLY A 199 -11.92 -23.22 -6.79
CA GLY A 199 -11.60 -22.42 -7.98
C GLY A 199 -12.11 -22.99 -9.30
N VAL A 200 -12.86 -24.10 -9.32
CA VAL A 200 -13.36 -24.73 -10.52
C VAL A 200 -14.89 -24.89 -10.53
N SER A 201 -15.48 -24.82 -11.73
CA SER A 201 -16.90 -25.09 -11.93
C SER A 201 -17.16 -26.58 -12.03
N LEU A 202 -18.17 -27.06 -11.31
CA LEU A 202 -18.54 -28.47 -11.20
C LEU A 202 -19.97 -28.69 -11.67
N LEU A 203 -20.22 -29.76 -12.40
CA LEU A 203 -21.57 -30.21 -12.72
C LEU A 203 -22.23 -30.86 -11.50
N ALA A 204 -23.43 -30.45 -11.16
CA ALA A 204 -24.25 -31.09 -10.13
C ALA A 204 -25.08 -32.20 -10.75
N VAL A 205 -24.57 -33.42 -10.68
CA VAL A 205 -25.14 -34.61 -11.34
C VAL A 205 -25.98 -35.40 -10.33
N SER A 206 -27.20 -35.82 -10.71
CA SER A 206 -27.98 -36.76 -9.92
C SER A 206 -27.21 -38.06 -9.74
N SER A 207 -27.05 -38.50 -8.47
CA SER A 207 -26.07 -39.58 -8.13
C SER A 207 -26.31 -40.91 -8.88
N GLU A 208 -27.52 -41.17 -9.37
CA GLU A 208 -27.83 -42.29 -10.23
C GLU A 208 -27.13 -42.24 -11.59
N TYR A 209 -26.84 -41.02 -12.11
CA TYR A 209 -26.17 -40.82 -13.40
C TYR A 209 -24.68 -40.57 -13.30
N LYS A 210 -24.08 -40.57 -12.09
CA LYS A 210 -22.66 -40.23 -11.88
C LYS A 210 -21.67 -41.05 -12.75
N ARG A 211 -22.01 -42.29 -13.10
CA ARG A 211 -21.16 -43.14 -13.95
C ARG A 211 -21.32 -42.84 -15.46
N LYS A 212 -22.36 -42.12 -15.85
CA LYS A 212 -22.65 -41.75 -17.24
C LYS A 212 -22.03 -40.39 -17.62
N VAL A 213 -21.62 -39.60 -16.63
CA VAL A 213 -20.98 -38.28 -16.84
C VAL A 213 -19.45 -38.46 -16.81
N LYS A 214 -18.79 -38.05 -17.90
CA LYS A 214 -17.33 -38.13 -18.01
C LYS A 214 -16.68 -36.99 -17.25
N GLY A 215 -15.82 -37.31 -16.30
CA GLY A 215 -15.11 -36.35 -15.49
C GLY A 215 -14.61 -36.90 -14.16
N GLN A 216 -14.04 -36.01 -13.34
CA GLN A 216 -13.54 -36.35 -12.01
C GLN A 216 -14.56 -35.98 -10.93
N VAL A 217 -14.91 -36.93 -10.07
CA VAL A 217 -15.74 -36.67 -8.90
C VAL A 217 -14.94 -35.80 -7.88
N ARG A 218 -15.45 -34.65 -7.52
CA ARG A 218 -14.86 -33.74 -6.55
C ARG A 218 -15.54 -33.77 -5.18
N GLY A 219 -16.81 -34.23 -5.14
CA GLY A 219 -17.55 -34.30 -3.89
C GLY A 219 -18.98 -34.80 -4.08
N GLN A 220 -19.73 -34.85 -2.99
CA GLN A 220 -21.15 -35.20 -2.95
C GLN A 220 -21.91 -34.29 -1.98
N SER A 221 -23.22 -34.13 -2.20
CA SER A 221 -24.09 -33.46 -1.25
C SER A 221 -24.20 -34.24 0.08
N LYS A 222 -24.62 -33.57 1.15
CA LYS A 222 -24.83 -34.21 2.47
C LYS A 222 -25.79 -35.41 2.41
N THR A 223 -26.79 -35.33 1.57
CA THR A 223 -27.79 -36.40 1.34
C THR A 223 -27.32 -37.47 0.35
N LYS A 224 -26.13 -37.28 -0.24
CA LYS A 224 -25.58 -38.16 -1.30
C LYS A 224 -26.46 -38.28 -2.56
N SER A 225 -27.49 -37.44 -2.71
CA SER A 225 -28.36 -37.41 -3.87
C SER A 225 -27.74 -36.71 -5.08
N ILE A 226 -26.74 -35.83 -4.86
CA ILE A 226 -26.02 -35.09 -5.90
C ILE A 226 -24.53 -35.42 -5.80
N THR A 227 -23.93 -35.68 -6.95
CA THR A 227 -22.48 -35.88 -7.12
C THR A 227 -21.93 -34.70 -7.92
N PHE A 228 -20.88 -34.01 -7.39
CA PHE A 228 -20.20 -32.90 -8.06
C PHE A 228 -19.07 -33.44 -8.91
N ILE A 229 -19.14 -33.19 -10.21
CA ILE A 229 -18.20 -33.74 -11.20
C ILE A 229 -17.55 -32.60 -11.97
N GLU A 230 -16.21 -32.55 -11.97
CA GLU A 230 -15.45 -31.70 -12.87
C GLU A 230 -15.43 -32.36 -14.25
N PRO A 231 -15.93 -31.69 -15.31
CA PRO A 231 -15.97 -32.26 -16.64
C PRO A 231 -14.57 -32.63 -17.18
N GLU A 232 -14.44 -33.75 -17.83
CA GLU A 232 -13.17 -34.21 -18.41
C GLU A 232 -12.50 -33.16 -19.30
N LYS A 233 -13.31 -32.45 -20.12
CA LYS A 233 -12.84 -31.38 -21.02
C LYS A 233 -12.25 -30.14 -20.30
N CYS A 234 -12.53 -29.97 -18.99
CA CYS A 234 -12.08 -28.83 -18.20
C CYS A 234 -10.85 -29.16 -17.34
N ILE A 235 -10.58 -30.45 -17.05
CA ILE A 235 -9.55 -30.86 -16.06
C ILE A 235 -8.15 -30.35 -16.44
N SER A 236 -7.73 -30.49 -17.69
CA SER A 236 -6.41 -30.03 -18.13
C SER A 236 -6.29 -28.50 -18.04
N LEU A 237 -7.32 -27.78 -18.50
CA LEU A 237 -7.33 -26.31 -18.48
C LEU A 237 -7.34 -25.76 -17.04
N ASN A 238 -8.08 -26.40 -16.14
CA ASN A 238 -8.11 -25.98 -14.73
C ASN A 238 -6.76 -26.23 -14.03
N ARG A 239 -6.05 -27.30 -14.36
CA ARG A 239 -4.68 -27.55 -13.87
C ARG A 239 -3.70 -26.51 -14.39
N GLU A 240 -3.77 -26.18 -15.67
CA GLU A 240 -2.92 -25.15 -16.27
C GLU A 240 -3.22 -23.77 -15.66
N LEU A 241 -4.49 -23.45 -15.40
CA LEU A 241 -4.89 -22.22 -14.69
C LEU A 241 -4.31 -22.17 -13.28
N ALA A 242 -4.38 -23.28 -12.53
CA ALA A 242 -3.81 -23.36 -11.18
C ALA A 242 -2.30 -23.08 -11.22
N HIS A 243 -1.57 -23.67 -12.19
CA HIS A 243 -0.13 -23.43 -12.35
C HIS A 243 0.20 -21.97 -12.69
N LEU A 244 -0.53 -21.36 -13.62
CA LEU A 244 -0.36 -19.94 -13.97
C LEU A 244 -0.68 -18.97 -12.82
N HIS A 245 -1.49 -19.37 -11.86
CA HIS A 245 -1.75 -18.58 -10.65
C HIS A 245 -0.64 -18.71 -9.59
N GLU A 246 0.19 -19.73 -9.66
CA GLU A 246 1.36 -19.93 -8.79
C GLU A 246 2.61 -19.22 -9.31
N GLU A 247 2.71 -18.95 -10.61
CA GLU A 247 3.79 -18.17 -11.23
C GLU A 247 3.68 -16.65 -10.90
#